data_b06c8a3ce0e9e9903c039c962f9e9033
#
_entry.id   b06c8a3ce0e9e9903c039c962f9e9033
#
_cell.length_a   1.000
_cell.length_b   1.000
_cell.length_c   1.000
_cell.angle_alpha   90.00
_cell.angle_beta   90.00
_cell.angle_gamma   90.00
#
_symmetry.space_group_name_H-M   'P 1'
#
loop_
_entity.id
_entity.type
_entity.pdbx_description
1 polymer ?
#
loop_
_entity_poly.entity_id
_entity_poly.type
_entity_poly.pdbx_seq_one_letter_code
_entity_poly.pdbx_strand_id
1 'polypeptide(L)'
;MAAAALHLPPLLPCHIRFSSSRAAAAPAPTSRRTRLYAQLDGTTASTSATDKPAAAFSPPPGFKPPVPKRFEVRSGQFSSIAGASLAIPFRLGTGLFVLGYSASLVSPDEVPPDQYALEFLGRKVKETSKIAQCSRPEKPIEIYEFEGCPFCRKVREMVSVLDLDVLFYPCPQNGPTFRPKVLEMGGKKQFPYMVDPNTGVSMYESDDIIKYLADKYGDGSVPIMLSLGLLTIITAGLAMIGRGGKGSSYTPAKLPPQPIEIWAYEGSPFCKIVREALVELELPHLLHSCSRGSPKRQEIFKKHGVFQAPYIEDPNTGVEMFESAEIIDYLRATYVT
;
A
#
# COMPACT_ATOMS: atom_id res chain seq x y z
N MET A 1 55.02 -9.13 37.17
CA MET A 1 53.80 -9.42 36.38
C MET A 1 53.50 -8.15 35.65
N ALA A 2 53.84 -8.12 34.36
CA ALA A 2 53.71 -6.92 33.50
C ALA A 2 52.39 -6.89 32.79
N ALA A 3 51.65 -5.79 32.92
CA ALA A 3 50.45 -5.51 32.14
C ALA A 3 50.83 -4.81 30.83
N ALA A 4 50.51 -5.41 29.70
CA ALA A 4 50.73 -4.84 28.39
C ALA A 4 49.54 -3.93 28.03
N ALA A 5 49.83 -2.63 27.85
CA ALA A 5 48.87 -1.65 27.34
C ALA A 5 48.90 -1.65 25.80
N LEU A 6 47.77 -1.91 25.17
CA LEU A 6 47.55 -1.76 23.72
C LEU A 6 47.28 -0.28 23.41
N HIS A 7 48.19 0.34 22.64
CA HIS A 7 48.00 1.69 22.07
C HIS A 7 47.21 1.59 20.76
N LEU A 8 46.08 2.31 20.70
CA LEU A 8 45.35 2.63 19.49
C LEU A 8 45.80 4.00 18.94
N PRO A 9 45.99 4.15 17.63
CA PRO A 9 46.37 5.44 17.04
C PRO A 9 45.18 6.40 16.93
N PRO A 10 45.40 7.73 16.95
CA PRO A 10 44.36 8.74 16.89
C PRO A 10 43.80 8.92 15.47
N LEU A 11 42.48 9.03 15.36
CA LEU A 11 41.76 9.39 14.13
C LEU A 11 41.93 10.88 13.83
N LEU A 12 42.38 11.20 12.61
CA LEU A 12 42.46 12.54 12.04
C LEU A 12 41.08 13.12 11.74
N PRO A 13 40.84 14.42 12.02
CA PRO A 13 39.57 15.06 11.63
C PRO A 13 39.59 15.48 10.16
N CYS A 14 38.58 15.04 9.45
CA CYS A 14 38.32 15.46 8.06
C CYS A 14 37.63 16.83 8.05
N HIS A 15 38.37 17.88 7.66
CA HIS A 15 37.84 19.23 7.46
C HIS A 15 37.10 19.30 6.09
N ILE A 16 35.78 19.39 6.13
CA ILE A 16 34.97 19.75 4.95
C ILE A 16 34.78 21.27 4.94
N ARG A 17 35.39 21.94 3.92
CA ARG A 17 35.18 23.37 3.66
C ARG A 17 33.80 23.57 3.03
N PHE A 18 32.94 24.35 3.68
CA PHE A 18 31.74 24.92 3.08
C PHE A 18 32.13 26.14 2.23
N SER A 19 31.85 26.04 0.92
CA SER A 19 31.84 27.19 0.03
C SER A 19 30.41 27.71 -0.08
N SER A 20 30.16 28.90 0.40
CA SER A 20 28.89 29.61 0.27
C SER A 20 28.80 30.26 -1.12
N SER A 21 27.96 29.72 -2.01
CA SER A 21 27.50 30.47 -3.18
C SER A 21 25.99 30.70 -3.03
N ARG A 22 25.59 31.97 -2.88
CA ARG A 22 24.19 32.43 -2.98
C ARG A 22 23.72 32.16 -4.40
N ALA A 23 22.72 31.27 -4.54
CA ALA A 23 21.94 31.15 -5.76
C ALA A 23 20.52 31.67 -5.49
N ALA A 24 20.04 32.47 -6.44
CA ALA A 24 18.74 33.14 -6.42
C ALA A 24 17.59 32.13 -6.43
N ALA A 25 16.52 32.45 -5.71
CA ALA A 25 15.29 31.66 -5.65
C ALA A 25 14.63 31.61 -7.03
N ALA A 26 14.51 30.41 -7.59
CA ALA A 26 13.63 30.12 -8.72
C ALA A 26 12.23 29.79 -8.24
N PRO A 27 11.16 30.16 -8.98
CA PRO A 27 9.78 29.88 -8.57
C PRO A 27 9.50 28.39 -8.61
N ALA A 28 8.70 27.93 -7.66
CA ALA A 28 8.28 26.54 -7.52
C ALA A 28 7.58 26.02 -8.80
N PRO A 29 7.93 24.83 -9.29
CA PRO A 29 7.22 24.23 -10.41
C PRO A 29 5.84 23.75 -9.93
N THR A 30 4.79 24.24 -10.57
CA THR A 30 3.44 23.66 -10.50
C THR A 30 3.52 22.23 -11.02
N SER A 31 3.39 21.26 -10.12
CA SER A 31 3.39 19.84 -10.43
C SER A 31 2.18 19.47 -11.29
N ARG A 32 2.36 19.49 -12.61
CA ARG A 32 1.54 18.64 -13.49
C ARG A 32 2.06 17.21 -13.31
N ARG A 33 1.36 16.42 -12.51
CA ARG A 33 1.55 14.96 -12.49
C ARG A 33 1.27 14.42 -13.90
N THR A 34 2.31 14.19 -14.68
CA THR A 34 2.21 13.44 -15.94
C THR A 34 2.01 11.99 -15.58
N ARG A 35 0.78 11.50 -15.80
CA ARG A 35 0.43 10.07 -15.65
C ARG A 35 1.17 9.29 -16.73
N LEU A 36 2.23 8.60 -16.37
CA LEU A 36 2.90 7.61 -17.20
C LEU A 36 2.40 6.23 -16.78
N TYR A 37 1.29 5.80 -17.37
CA TYR A 37 0.93 4.39 -17.36
C TYR A 37 1.45 3.76 -18.66
N ALA A 38 2.25 2.71 -18.53
CA ALA A 38 2.64 1.91 -19.68
C ALA A 38 1.41 1.24 -20.29
N GLN A 39 1.17 1.53 -21.55
CA GLN A 39 0.11 0.96 -22.36
C GLN A 39 0.34 -0.54 -22.50
N LEU A 40 -0.60 -1.34 -22.05
CA LEU A 40 -0.70 -2.76 -22.38
C LEU A 40 -1.21 -2.83 -23.81
N ASP A 41 -0.32 -2.88 -24.80
CA ASP A 41 -0.46 -3.66 -26.04
C ASP A 41 0.56 -3.20 -27.07
N GLY A 42 1.34 -4.17 -27.55
CA GLY A 42 2.12 -4.04 -28.78
C GLY A 42 1.28 -4.37 -29.99
N THR A 43 0.73 -3.35 -30.65
CA THR A 43 0.41 -3.44 -32.08
C THR A 43 0.37 -2.03 -32.67
N THR A 44 1.32 -1.75 -33.55
CA THR A 44 1.40 -0.54 -34.36
C THR A 44 0.27 -0.49 -35.38
N ALA A 45 -0.60 0.52 -35.28
CA ALA A 45 -1.36 1.05 -36.39
C ALA A 45 -1.54 2.56 -36.20
N SER A 46 -0.91 3.33 -37.09
CA SER A 46 -1.10 4.76 -37.24
C SER A 46 -2.49 5.05 -37.77
N THR A 47 -3.30 5.83 -37.05
CA THR A 47 -4.32 6.70 -37.69
C THR A 47 -4.66 7.86 -36.75
N SER A 48 -4.61 9.04 -37.31
CA SER A 48 -5.02 10.32 -36.73
C SER A 48 -6.55 10.34 -36.54
N ALA A 49 -7.01 10.68 -35.35
CA ALA A 49 -8.19 11.50 -35.09
C ALA A 49 -8.44 11.60 -33.59
N THR A 50 -8.69 12.78 -33.12
CA THR A 50 -9.18 13.14 -31.80
C THR A 50 -10.54 12.50 -31.53
N ASP A 51 -10.53 11.33 -30.88
CA ASP A 51 -11.71 10.82 -30.19
C ASP A 51 -11.27 10.36 -28.81
N LYS A 52 -11.78 11.09 -27.80
CA LYS A 52 -11.70 10.68 -26.40
C LYS A 52 -12.46 9.36 -26.31
N PRO A 53 -11.86 8.22 -25.99
CA PRO A 53 -12.60 6.97 -25.89
C PRO A 53 -13.73 7.19 -24.88
N ALA A 54 -14.96 6.92 -25.28
CA ALA A 54 -16.10 6.87 -24.38
C ALA A 54 -15.74 5.94 -23.23
N ALA A 55 -15.93 6.39 -21.99
CA ALA A 55 -15.60 5.64 -20.81
C ALA A 55 -16.30 4.28 -20.88
N ALA A 56 -15.53 3.20 -21.02
CA ALA A 56 -16.05 1.83 -21.06
C ALA A 56 -16.75 1.44 -19.74
N PHE A 57 -16.57 2.26 -18.71
CA PHE A 57 -17.12 2.10 -17.38
C PHE A 57 -17.82 3.38 -16.95
N SER A 58 -18.95 3.21 -16.28
CA SER A 58 -19.70 4.29 -15.62
C SER A 58 -20.13 3.82 -14.24
N PRO A 59 -20.28 4.74 -13.28
CA PRO A 59 -20.85 4.40 -11.98
C PRO A 59 -22.24 3.77 -12.16
N PRO A 60 -22.70 2.95 -11.21
CA PRO A 60 -24.06 2.44 -11.21
C PRO A 60 -25.07 3.59 -11.31
N PRO A 61 -26.23 3.40 -12.01
CA PRO A 61 -27.23 4.44 -12.15
C PRO A 61 -27.66 5.01 -10.80
N GLY A 62 -27.61 6.34 -10.65
CA GLY A 62 -27.98 7.02 -9.40
C GLY A 62 -26.96 6.90 -8.26
N PHE A 63 -25.79 6.34 -8.51
CA PHE A 63 -24.76 6.20 -7.49
C PHE A 63 -24.30 7.58 -6.96
N LYS A 64 -24.20 7.67 -5.64
CA LYS A 64 -23.61 8.81 -4.93
C LYS A 64 -22.64 8.29 -3.88
N PRO A 65 -21.39 8.80 -3.83
CA PRO A 65 -20.46 8.45 -2.78
C PRO A 65 -21.07 8.71 -1.39
N PRO A 66 -20.90 7.79 -0.44
CA PRO A 66 -21.40 7.97 0.92
C PRO A 66 -20.63 9.08 1.65
N VAL A 67 -21.30 9.70 2.63
CA VAL A 67 -20.63 10.59 3.58
C VAL A 67 -19.77 9.75 4.52
N PRO A 68 -18.48 10.08 4.73
CA PRO A 68 -17.61 9.33 5.62
C PRO A 68 -18.14 9.26 7.05
N LYS A 69 -18.17 8.07 7.64
CA LYS A 69 -18.64 7.82 9.00
C LYS A 69 -17.51 7.18 9.82
N ARG A 70 -16.93 7.96 10.72
CA ARG A 70 -15.79 7.47 11.52
C ARG A 70 -16.21 6.33 12.43
N PHE A 71 -15.48 5.20 12.37
CA PHE A 71 -15.63 4.02 13.24
C PHE A 71 -17.01 3.38 13.24
N GLU A 72 -17.86 3.68 12.28
CA GLU A 72 -19.15 3.01 12.13
C GLU A 72 -18.98 1.73 11.31
N VAL A 73 -19.60 0.65 11.77
CA VAL A 73 -19.69 -0.62 11.03
C VAL A 73 -21.10 -0.77 10.51
N ARG A 74 -21.25 -0.87 9.19
CA ARG A 74 -22.56 -1.07 8.55
C ARG A 74 -23.23 -2.33 9.10
N SER A 75 -24.54 -2.27 9.33
CA SER A 75 -25.34 -3.41 9.77
C SER A 75 -25.08 -4.66 8.89
N GLY A 76 -24.85 -5.80 9.53
CA GLY A 76 -24.50 -7.06 8.86
C GLY A 76 -23.02 -7.26 8.54
N GLN A 77 -22.17 -6.24 8.69
CA GLN A 77 -20.72 -6.34 8.41
C GLN A 77 -19.87 -6.69 9.64
N PHE A 78 -20.45 -6.71 10.83
CA PHE A 78 -19.72 -6.91 12.08
C PHE A 78 -18.88 -8.21 12.07
N SER A 79 -19.45 -9.33 11.65
CA SER A 79 -18.72 -10.62 11.58
C SER A 79 -17.55 -10.57 10.61
N SER A 80 -17.70 -9.87 9.48
CA SER A 80 -16.63 -9.66 8.50
C SER A 80 -15.48 -8.86 9.09
N ILE A 81 -15.78 -7.75 9.76
CA ILE A 81 -14.77 -6.92 10.40
C ILE A 81 -14.11 -7.64 11.57
N ALA A 82 -14.89 -8.33 12.42
CA ALA A 82 -14.35 -9.14 13.53
C ALA A 82 -13.41 -10.24 13.02
N GLY A 83 -13.80 -10.98 11.98
CA GLY A 83 -12.93 -11.98 11.35
C GLY A 83 -11.65 -11.40 10.74
N ALA A 84 -11.73 -10.22 10.12
CA ALA A 84 -10.56 -9.51 9.59
C ALA A 84 -9.64 -8.96 10.69
N SER A 85 -10.21 -8.63 11.88
CA SER A 85 -9.46 -8.09 13.02
C SER A 85 -8.57 -9.12 13.71
N LEU A 86 -8.77 -10.43 13.48
CA LEU A 86 -7.88 -11.49 14.01
C LEU A 86 -6.42 -11.30 13.57
N ALA A 87 -6.18 -10.59 12.48
CA ALA A 87 -4.84 -10.23 12.06
C ALA A 87 -4.07 -9.43 13.12
N ILE A 88 -4.73 -8.55 13.87
CA ILE A 88 -4.07 -7.65 14.82
C ILE A 88 -3.33 -8.45 15.92
N PRO A 89 -3.99 -9.34 16.70
CA PRO A 89 -3.30 -10.11 17.73
C PRO A 89 -2.32 -11.15 17.16
N PHE A 90 -2.67 -11.88 16.09
CA PHE A 90 -1.77 -12.90 15.53
C PHE A 90 -0.52 -12.32 14.89
N ARG A 91 -0.56 -11.09 14.39
CA ARG A 91 0.58 -10.42 13.78
C ARG A 91 1.18 -9.31 14.64
N LEU A 92 0.76 -9.20 15.91
CA LEU A 92 1.23 -8.18 16.87
C LEU A 92 1.25 -6.76 16.27
N GLY A 93 0.25 -6.44 15.45
CA GLY A 93 0.14 -5.14 14.80
C GLY A 93 1.13 -4.89 13.66
N THR A 94 1.86 -5.89 13.15
CA THR A 94 2.73 -5.73 11.97
C THR A 94 1.92 -5.23 10.78
N GLY A 95 2.40 -4.15 10.14
CA GLY A 95 1.66 -3.47 9.06
C GLY A 95 0.67 -2.39 9.54
N LEU A 96 0.53 -2.17 10.87
CA LEU A 96 -0.21 -1.02 11.41
C LEU A 96 0.62 0.27 11.42
N PHE A 97 1.93 0.13 11.61
CA PHE A 97 2.85 1.23 11.81
C PHE A 97 3.95 1.22 10.74
N VAL A 98 4.36 2.40 10.32
CA VAL A 98 5.51 2.55 9.43
C VAL A 98 6.84 2.42 10.18
N LEU A 99 7.92 2.24 9.44
CA LEU A 99 9.28 2.13 9.96
C LEU A 99 9.64 3.34 10.85
N GLY A 100 10.13 3.05 12.06
CA GLY A 100 10.52 4.07 13.01
C GLY A 100 9.37 4.92 13.56
N TYR A 101 8.15 4.38 13.54
CA TYR A 101 6.98 5.04 14.12
C TYR A 101 7.20 5.40 15.59
N SER A 102 6.84 6.62 15.93
CA SER A 102 6.80 7.12 17.30
C SER A 102 5.59 8.03 17.45
N ALA A 103 5.02 8.07 18.65
CA ALA A 103 3.86 8.89 18.96
C ALA A 103 4.02 9.59 20.30
N SER A 104 3.57 10.84 20.39
CA SER A 104 3.48 11.60 21.61
C SER A 104 2.11 12.24 21.77
N LEU A 105 1.60 12.30 23.01
CA LEU A 105 0.36 13.02 23.33
C LEU A 105 0.72 14.48 23.57
N VAL A 106 0.07 15.36 22.80
CA VAL A 106 0.28 16.81 22.86
C VAL A 106 -1.05 17.52 23.12
N SER A 107 -0.98 18.76 23.55
CA SER A 107 -2.17 19.63 23.67
C SER A 107 -2.80 19.88 22.31
N PRO A 108 -4.12 20.05 22.21
CA PRO A 108 -4.78 20.37 20.93
C PRO A 108 -4.19 21.60 20.23
N ASP A 109 -3.74 22.59 20.99
CA ASP A 109 -3.18 23.85 20.48
C ASP A 109 -1.75 23.69 19.87
N GLU A 110 -1.06 22.60 20.19
CA GLU A 110 0.28 22.31 19.66
C GLU A 110 0.27 21.74 18.22
N VAL A 111 -0.91 21.37 17.71
CA VAL A 111 -1.06 20.83 16.35
C VAL A 111 -1.93 21.79 15.54
N PRO A 112 -1.41 22.38 14.46
CA PRO A 112 -2.16 23.26 13.56
C PRO A 112 -3.48 22.62 13.08
N PRO A 113 -4.54 23.42 12.85
CA PRO A 113 -5.86 22.90 12.43
C PRO A 113 -5.83 22.16 11.07
N ASP A 114 -4.89 22.52 10.20
CA ASP A 114 -4.68 21.93 8.89
C ASP A 114 -3.76 20.70 8.90
N GLN A 115 -3.27 20.31 10.10
CA GLN A 115 -2.43 19.13 10.27
C GLN A 115 -3.26 17.94 10.79
N TYR A 116 -3.11 16.79 10.11
CA TYR A 116 -3.69 15.54 10.57
C TYR A 116 -3.12 15.14 11.93
N ALA A 117 -3.99 14.89 12.88
CA ALA A 117 -3.64 14.22 14.13
C ALA A 117 -4.85 13.41 14.62
N LEU A 118 -4.56 12.25 15.20
CA LEU A 118 -5.61 11.48 15.87
C LEU A 118 -5.93 12.14 17.21
N GLU A 119 -7.21 12.31 17.51
CA GLU A 119 -7.67 12.74 18.84
C GLU A 119 -7.87 11.52 19.74
N PHE A 120 -7.31 11.61 20.93
CA PHE A 120 -7.46 10.60 21.98
C PHE A 120 -7.59 11.25 23.34
N LEU A 121 -8.70 11.02 24.04
CA LEU A 121 -9.03 11.57 25.38
C LEU A 121 -8.79 13.09 25.48
N GLY A 122 -9.26 13.86 24.50
CA GLY A 122 -9.13 15.31 24.47
C GLY A 122 -7.71 15.84 24.20
N ARG A 123 -6.79 14.96 23.82
CA ARG A 123 -5.44 15.30 23.37
C ARG A 123 -5.24 14.89 21.91
N LYS A 124 -4.25 15.49 21.25
CA LYS A 124 -3.83 15.08 19.91
C LYS A 124 -2.62 14.15 19.98
N VAL A 125 -2.60 13.16 19.11
CA VAL A 125 -1.47 12.23 18.94
C VAL A 125 -0.60 12.76 17.82
N LYS A 126 0.56 13.32 18.17
CA LYS A 126 1.58 13.71 17.20
C LYS A 126 2.40 12.48 16.82
N GLU A 127 2.35 12.12 15.55
CA GLU A 127 3.03 10.94 14.99
C GLU A 127 4.28 11.38 14.24
N THR A 128 5.35 10.60 14.35
CA THR A 128 6.59 10.76 13.58
C THR A 128 7.08 9.41 13.08
N SER A 129 7.91 9.41 12.04
CA SER A 129 8.48 8.19 11.47
C SER A 129 9.82 8.47 10.80
N LYS A 130 10.56 7.40 10.46
CA LYS A 130 11.81 7.48 9.69
C LYS A 130 11.60 7.43 8.18
N ILE A 131 10.36 7.28 7.71
CA ILE A 131 10.04 7.02 6.31
C ILE A 131 10.56 8.12 5.36
N ALA A 132 10.55 9.37 5.78
CA ALA A 132 11.08 10.48 4.99
C ALA A 132 12.58 10.39 4.69
N GLN A 133 13.33 9.57 5.45
CA GLN A 133 14.77 9.35 5.29
C GLN A 133 15.08 8.16 4.36
N CYS A 134 14.08 7.37 4.00
CA CYS A 134 14.23 6.19 3.16
C CYS A 134 14.11 6.54 1.67
N SER A 135 14.82 5.79 0.83
CA SER A 135 14.69 5.89 -0.63
C SER A 135 13.26 5.58 -1.07
N ARG A 136 12.78 6.26 -2.11
CA ARG A 136 11.45 6.03 -2.68
C ARG A 136 11.58 5.55 -4.13
N PRO A 137 10.80 4.52 -4.54
CA PRO A 137 10.75 4.14 -5.93
C PRO A 137 10.13 5.26 -6.77
N GLU A 138 10.72 5.54 -7.95
CA GLU A 138 10.17 6.51 -8.91
C GLU A 138 8.91 5.98 -9.60
N LYS A 139 8.89 4.66 -9.85
CA LYS A 139 7.75 3.92 -10.40
C LYS A 139 7.23 2.96 -9.35
N PRO A 140 5.91 2.74 -9.26
CA PRO A 140 5.37 1.73 -8.36
C PRO A 140 6.00 0.36 -8.60
N ILE A 141 6.32 -0.33 -7.50
CA ILE A 141 6.75 -1.74 -7.56
C ILE A 141 5.52 -2.57 -7.92
N GLU A 142 5.68 -3.58 -8.77
CA GLU A 142 4.61 -4.48 -9.16
C GLU A 142 4.63 -5.75 -8.31
N ILE A 143 3.49 -6.13 -7.74
CA ILE A 143 3.37 -7.37 -6.97
C ILE A 143 2.17 -8.17 -7.47
N TYR A 144 2.43 -9.41 -7.86
CA TYR A 144 1.44 -10.40 -8.25
C TYR A 144 1.14 -11.29 -7.06
N GLU A 145 -0.11 -11.26 -6.57
CA GLU A 145 -0.46 -11.91 -5.32
C GLU A 145 -1.96 -12.24 -5.19
N PHE A 146 -2.37 -12.93 -4.13
CA PHE A 146 -3.77 -13.07 -3.75
C PHE A 146 -3.94 -12.98 -2.23
N GLU A 147 -5.10 -12.50 -1.79
CA GLU A 147 -5.33 -12.10 -0.40
C GLU A 147 -5.24 -13.26 0.60
N GLY A 148 -5.69 -14.46 0.20
CA GLY A 148 -5.69 -15.66 1.05
C GLY A 148 -4.33 -16.38 1.17
N CYS A 149 -3.23 -15.76 0.72
CA CYS A 149 -1.89 -16.34 0.74
C CYS A 149 -1.08 -15.83 1.94
N PRO A 150 -0.60 -16.69 2.85
CA PRO A 150 0.22 -16.27 3.99
C PRO A 150 1.59 -15.68 3.58
N PHE A 151 2.17 -16.17 2.49
CA PHE A 151 3.42 -15.65 1.93
C PHE A 151 3.23 -14.26 1.31
N CYS A 152 2.11 -14.05 0.63
CA CYS A 152 1.74 -12.75 0.08
C CYS A 152 1.48 -11.73 1.20
N ARG A 153 0.78 -12.16 2.25
CA ARG A 153 0.47 -11.32 3.41
C ARG A 153 1.73 -10.70 4.03
N LYS A 154 2.77 -11.51 4.29
CA LYS A 154 4.00 -10.97 4.91
C LYS A 154 4.72 -9.95 4.02
N VAL A 155 4.62 -10.05 2.69
CA VAL A 155 5.12 -9.01 1.77
C VAL A 155 4.28 -7.75 1.86
N ARG A 156 2.93 -7.84 1.90
CA ARG A 156 2.06 -6.68 2.11
C ARG A 156 2.30 -5.98 3.44
N GLU A 157 2.59 -6.75 4.51
CA GLU A 157 2.98 -6.18 5.81
C GLU A 157 4.28 -5.36 5.68
N MET A 158 5.27 -5.86 4.93
CA MET A 158 6.51 -5.10 4.66
C MET A 158 6.27 -3.86 3.82
N VAL A 159 5.43 -3.93 2.79
CA VAL A 159 4.98 -2.77 2.00
C VAL A 159 4.37 -1.70 2.91
N SER A 160 3.53 -2.11 3.86
CA SER A 160 2.91 -1.21 4.84
C SER A 160 3.93 -0.59 5.82
N VAL A 161 4.90 -1.37 6.28
CA VAL A 161 5.98 -0.89 7.16
C VAL A 161 6.87 0.12 6.45
N LEU A 162 7.16 -0.11 5.18
CA LEU A 162 7.99 0.79 4.35
C LEU A 162 7.20 1.94 3.70
N ASP A 163 5.88 2.00 3.90
CA ASP A 163 5.02 3.05 3.34
C ASP A 163 5.14 3.17 1.80
N LEU A 164 5.27 2.05 1.09
CA LEU A 164 5.49 2.02 -0.35
C LEU A 164 4.19 2.18 -1.15
N ASP A 165 4.30 2.80 -2.32
CA ASP A 165 3.27 2.74 -3.35
C ASP A 165 3.55 1.53 -4.24
N VAL A 166 2.55 0.65 -4.34
CA VAL A 166 2.70 -0.65 -5.02
C VAL A 166 1.52 -0.91 -5.94
N LEU A 167 1.82 -1.29 -7.17
CA LEU A 167 0.82 -1.76 -8.13
C LEU A 167 0.60 -3.26 -7.92
N PHE A 168 -0.54 -3.61 -7.36
CA PHE A 168 -0.94 -4.99 -7.18
C PHE A 168 -1.68 -5.52 -8.39
N TYR A 169 -1.24 -6.69 -8.85
CA TYR A 169 -1.92 -7.51 -9.85
C TYR A 169 -2.52 -8.73 -9.16
N PRO A 170 -3.83 -8.74 -8.94
CA PRO A 170 -4.50 -9.84 -8.24
C PRO A 170 -4.41 -11.16 -9.01
N CYS A 171 -4.09 -12.23 -8.29
CA CYS A 171 -3.96 -13.57 -8.83
C CYS A 171 -4.85 -14.57 -8.07
N PRO A 172 -6.20 -14.38 -8.04
CA PRO A 172 -7.09 -15.33 -7.38
C PRO A 172 -7.03 -16.70 -8.05
N GLN A 173 -7.42 -17.76 -7.32
CA GLN A 173 -7.54 -19.08 -7.91
C GLN A 173 -8.53 -19.05 -9.07
N ASN A 174 -8.13 -19.66 -10.21
CA ASN A 174 -8.85 -19.62 -11.49
C ASN A 174 -8.93 -18.24 -12.15
N GLY A 175 -8.18 -17.23 -11.68
CA GLY A 175 -8.06 -15.95 -12.36
C GLY A 175 -7.46 -16.13 -13.77
N PRO A 176 -8.13 -15.63 -14.82
CA PRO A 176 -7.73 -15.87 -16.20
C PRO A 176 -6.59 -14.98 -16.68
N THR A 177 -6.32 -13.85 -16.02
CA THR A 177 -5.45 -12.78 -16.55
C THR A 177 -4.05 -12.84 -15.97
N PHE A 178 -3.91 -12.62 -14.67
CA PHE A 178 -2.56 -12.38 -14.09
C PHE A 178 -1.82 -13.65 -13.67
N ARG A 179 -2.51 -14.75 -13.38
CA ARG A 179 -1.84 -16.04 -13.14
C ARG A 179 -1.09 -16.58 -14.36
N PRO A 180 -1.67 -16.58 -15.58
CA PRO A 180 -0.93 -16.92 -16.81
C PRO A 180 0.24 -15.96 -17.07
N LYS A 181 0.05 -14.65 -16.85
CA LYS A 181 1.11 -13.66 -17.03
C LYS A 181 2.33 -13.91 -16.12
N VAL A 182 2.11 -14.29 -14.84
CA VAL A 182 3.21 -14.66 -13.95
C VAL A 182 3.96 -15.89 -14.45
N LEU A 183 3.25 -16.89 -14.98
CA LEU A 183 3.89 -18.07 -15.60
C LEU A 183 4.76 -17.67 -16.78
N GLU A 184 4.28 -16.78 -17.64
CA GLU A 184 5.02 -16.29 -18.80
C GLU A 184 6.28 -15.52 -18.39
N MET A 185 6.18 -14.59 -17.45
CA MET A 185 7.28 -13.73 -17.01
C MET A 185 8.33 -14.47 -16.18
N GLY A 186 7.90 -15.33 -15.28
CA GLY A 186 8.77 -15.94 -14.26
C GLY A 186 8.92 -17.45 -14.36
N GLY A 187 8.21 -18.10 -15.30
CA GLY A 187 8.29 -19.55 -15.53
C GLY A 187 7.60 -20.42 -14.49
N LYS A 188 6.97 -19.84 -13.44
CA LYS A 188 6.31 -20.58 -12.36
C LYS A 188 4.98 -19.90 -11.96
N LYS A 189 3.98 -20.70 -11.59
CA LYS A 189 2.73 -20.20 -10.96
C LYS A 189 2.88 -20.18 -9.44
N GLN A 190 3.80 -19.36 -8.94
CA GLN A 190 4.10 -19.21 -7.51
C GLN A 190 3.86 -17.76 -7.07
N PHE A 191 3.40 -17.55 -5.85
CA PHE A 191 3.06 -16.23 -5.30
C PHE A 191 3.61 -16.07 -3.89
N PRO A 192 4.02 -14.84 -3.51
CA PRO A 192 4.06 -13.63 -4.34
C PRO A 192 5.15 -13.66 -5.41
N TYR A 193 4.95 -12.91 -6.51
CA TYR A 193 5.97 -12.58 -7.48
C TYR A 193 6.08 -11.06 -7.57
N MET A 194 7.29 -10.53 -7.47
CA MET A 194 7.56 -9.08 -7.48
C MET A 194 8.38 -8.71 -8.72
N VAL A 195 8.07 -7.55 -9.28
CA VAL A 195 8.88 -6.85 -10.29
C VAL A 195 9.14 -5.43 -9.82
N ASP A 196 10.41 -5.03 -9.78
CA ASP A 196 10.80 -3.65 -9.50
C ASP A 196 11.28 -2.98 -10.78
N PRO A 197 10.45 -2.12 -11.41
CA PRO A 197 10.81 -1.45 -12.66
C PRO A 197 11.91 -0.40 -12.50
N ASN A 198 12.25 0.00 -11.26
CA ASN A 198 13.29 0.97 -10.98
C ASN A 198 14.70 0.35 -11.05
N THR A 199 14.79 -0.96 -10.87
CA THR A 199 16.08 -1.69 -10.86
C THR A 199 16.14 -2.80 -11.88
N GLY A 200 15.00 -3.17 -12.49
CA GLY A 200 14.89 -4.32 -13.40
C GLY A 200 14.90 -5.67 -12.68
N VAL A 201 14.81 -5.68 -11.35
CA VAL A 201 14.81 -6.92 -10.55
C VAL A 201 13.42 -7.52 -10.54
N SER A 202 13.35 -8.85 -10.79
CA SER A 202 12.13 -9.62 -10.57
C SER A 202 12.46 -10.88 -9.77
N MET A 203 11.58 -11.25 -8.83
CA MET A 203 11.85 -12.39 -7.95
C MET A 203 10.60 -13.02 -7.36
N TYR A 204 10.75 -14.29 -7.03
CA TYR A 204 9.86 -15.04 -6.16
C TYR A 204 10.39 -15.01 -4.72
N GLU A 205 9.84 -15.86 -3.87
CA GLU A 205 10.22 -16.08 -2.48
C GLU A 205 9.99 -14.85 -1.59
N SER A 206 8.97 -14.97 -0.77
CA SER A 206 8.52 -13.87 0.08
C SER A 206 9.58 -13.33 1.06
N ASP A 207 10.51 -14.18 1.52
CA ASP A 207 11.59 -13.74 2.40
C ASP A 207 12.64 -12.93 1.65
N ASP A 208 12.97 -13.33 0.41
CA ASP A 208 13.89 -12.59 -0.44
C ASP A 208 13.29 -11.25 -0.87
N ILE A 209 11.99 -11.23 -1.21
CA ILE A 209 11.27 -9.99 -1.50
C ILE A 209 11.30 -9.03 -0.30
N ILE A 210 10.99 -9.51 0.90
CA ILE A 210 11.00 -8.70 2.11
C ILE A 210 12.39 -8.12 2.37
N LYS A 211 13.43 -8.95 2.26
CA LYS A 211 14.82 -8.52 2.43
C LYS A 211 15.21 -7.46 1.39
N TYR A 212 14.91 -7.72 0.12
CA TYR A 212 15.15 -6.77 -0.97
C TYR A 212 14.48 -5.41 -0.71
N LEU A 213 13.20 -5.42 -0.34
CA LEU A 213 12.46 -4.19 -0.03
C LEU A 213 13.06 -3.45 1.17
N ALA A 214 13.46 -4.17 2.23
CA ALA A 214 14.10 -3.59 3.41
C ALA A 214 15.43 -2.93 3.06
N ASP A 215 16.27 -3.61 2.31
CA ASP A 215 17.61 -3.14 1.93
C ASP A 215 17.54 -1.96 0.93
N LYS A 216 16.59 -2.00 -0.01
CA LYS A 216 16.50 -1.02 -1.09
C LYS A 216 15.72 0.24 -0.70
N TYR A 217 14.62 0.08 0.03
CA TYR A 217 13.65 1.14 0.31
C TYR A 217 13.42 1.37 1.81
N GLY A 218 14.16 0.73 2.67
CA GLY A 218 14.14 0.87 4.13
C GLY A 218 15.51 1.21 4.70
N ASP A 219 15.70 0.84 5.95
CA ASP A 219 16.99 0.94 6.69
C ASP A 219 17.70 -0.42 6.79
N GLY A 220 17.30 -1.41 6.01
CA GLY A 220 17.80 -2.79 6.04
C GLY A 220 17.19 -3.65 7.16
N SER A 221 16.40 -3.08 8.05
CA SER A 221 15.78 -3.84 9.14
C SER A 221 14.48 -4.53 8.70
N VAL A 222 14.30 -5.77 9.16
CA VAL A 222 13.08 -6.54 8.94
C VAL A 222 12.38 -6.72 10.30
N PRO A 223 11.08 -6.35 10.42
CA PRO A 223 10.33 -6.58 11.65
C PRO A 223 10.39 -8.03 12.11
N ILE A 224 10.51 -8.25 13.43
CA ILE A 224 10.67 -9.59 14.00
C ILE A 224 9.57 -10.57 13.55
N MET A 225 8.33 -10.11 13.47
CA MET A 225 7.20 -10.94 13.02
C MET A 225 7.28 -11.37 11.55
N LEU A 226 8.20 -10.78 10.76
CA LEU A 226 8.46 -11.15 9.37
C LEU A 226 9.71 -12.03 9.21
N SER A 227 10.51 -12.21 10.26
CA SER A 227 11.78 -12.95 10.25
C SER A 227 11.78 -14.24 11.09
N LEU A 228 10.61 -14.67 11.61
CA LEU A 228 10.49 -15.88 12.45
C LEU A 228 10.35 -17.18 11.63
N GLY A 229 10.65 -17.17 10.34
CA GLY A 229 10.57 -18.35 9.46
C GLY A 229 9.20 -19.00 9.45
N LEU A 230 9.10 -20.28 9.80
CA LEU A 230 7.85 -21.02 9.78
C LEU A 230 6.76 -20.41 10.69
N LEU A 231 7.15 -19.85 11.84
CA LEU A 231 6.20 -19.20 12.75
C LEU A 231 5.54 -17.96 12.12
N THR A 232 6.29 -17.21 11.31
CA THR A 232 5.73 -16.11 10.50
C THR A 232 4.61 -16.60 9.59
N ILE A 233 4.81 -17.73 8.91
CA ILE A 233 3.85 -18.30 7.97
C ILE A 233 2.60 -18.81 8.70
N ILE A 234 2.81 -19.53 9.83
CA ILE A 234 1.71 -20.05 10.66
C ILE A 234 0.85 -18.89 11.18
N THR A 235 1.44 -17.88 11.78
CA THR A 235 0.70 -16.74 12.33
C THR A 235 0.03 -15.89 11.25
N ALA A 236 0.65 -15.77 10.06
CA ALA A 236 0.03 -15.14 8.90
C ALA A 236 -1.20 -15.94 8.40
N GLY A 237 -1.12 -17.27 8.40
CA GLY A 237 -2.24 -18.15 8.09
C GLY A 237 -3.38 -18.02 9.10
N LEU A 238 -3.07 -18.06 10.41
CA LEU A 238 -4.06 -17.86 11.48
C LEU A 238 -4.75 -16.49 11.40
N ALA A 239 -4.04 -15.45 11.00
CA ALA A 239 -4.59 -14.12 10.80
C ALA A 239 -5.67 -14.07 9.69
N MET A 240 -5.72 -15.06 8.82
CA MET A 240 -6.68 -15.13 7.71
C MET A 240 -7.81 -16.15 7.96
N ILE A 241 -7.73 -16.97 9.00
CA ILE A 241 -8.69 -18.06 9.26
C ILE A 241 -10.13 -17.54 9.41
N GLY A 242 -10.30 -16.37 10.06
CA GLY A 242 -11.59 -15.71 10.23
C GLY A 242 -12.23 -15.19 8.94
N ARG A 243 -11.52 -15.30 7.80
CA ARG A 243 -12.03 -14.87 6.49
C ARG A 243 -12.56 -16.02 5.63
N GLY A 244 -12.33 -17.27 6.01
CA GLY A 244 -12.90 -18.44 5.30
C GLY A 244 -12.53 -18.50 3.81
N GLY A 245 -11.31 -18.07 3.44
CA GLY A 245 -10.84 -18.11 2.06
C GLY A 245 -11.27 -16.94 1.16
N LYS A 246 -11.93 -15.90 1.70
CA LYS A 246 -12.25 -14.68 0.94
C LYS A 246 -10.99 -14.04 0.36
N GLY A 247 -11.10 -13.49 -0.85
CA GLY A 247 -9.96 -12.96 -1.59
C GLY A 247 -9.05 -14.05 -2.20
N SER A 248 -9.53 -15.29 -2.32
CA SER A 248 -8.75 -16.39 -2.90
C SER A 248 -9.27 -16.90 -4.23
N SER A 249 -10.57 -16.79 -4.51
CA SER A 249 -11.23 -17.36 -5.68
C SER A 249 -11.71 -16.26 -6.63
N TYR A 250 -11.61 -16.52 -7.93
CA TYR A 250 -12.03 -15.57 -8.97
C TYR A 250 -13.54 -15.48 -9.09
N THR A 251 -14.03 -14.26 -9.22
CA THR A 251 -15.39 -13.91 -9.64
C THR A 251 -15.30 -13.19 -10.98
N PRO A 252 -16.05 -13.62 -12.03
CA PRO A 252 -16.00 -12.99 -13.35
C PRO A 252 -16.26 -11.49 -13.32
N ALA A 253 -15.34 -10.72 -13.88
CA ALA A 253 -15.39 -9.26 -13.88
C ALA A 253 -14.71 -8.70 -15.13
N LYS A 254 -15.09 -7.47 -15.48
CA LYS A 254 -14.46 -6.69 -16.54
C LYS A 254 -13.21 -6.00 -16.00
N LEU A 255 -12.08 -6.17 -16.67
CA LEU A 255 -10.85 -5.47 -16.30
C LEU A 255 -10.92 -3.99 -16.66
N PRO A 256 -10.61 -3.09 -15.71
CA PRO A 256 -10.52 -1.66 -15.99
C PRO A 256 -9.27 -1.34 -16.83
N PRO A 257 -9.32 -0.33 -17.72
CA PRO A 257 -8.17 0.13 -18.49
C PRO A 257 -7.10 0.80 -17.63
N GLN A 258 -7.46 1.34 -16.46
CA GLN A 258 -6.54 1.93 -15.50
C GLN A 258 -6.69 1.24 -14.13
N PRO A 259 -5.59 1.04 -13.39
CA PRO A 259 -5.68 0.54 -12.02
C PRO A 259 -6.55 1.43 -11.14
N ILE A 260 -7.29 0.83 -10.23
CA ILE A 260 -8.01 1.57 -9.18
C ILE A 260 -6.98 2.04 -8.15
N GLU A 261 -7.01 3.31 -7.76
CA GLU A 261 -6.14 3.82 -6.70
C GLU A 261 -6.79 3.58 -5.33
N ILE A 262 -6.02 3.07 -4.37
CA ILE A 262 -6.53 2.77 -3.02
C ILE A 262 -5.54 3.23 -1.95
N TRP A 263 -6.02 4.03 -0.99
CA TRP A 263 -5.29 4.35 0.24
C TRP A 263 -5.70 3.37 1.33
N ALA A 264 -4.78 2.50 1.67
CA ALA A 264 -5.04 1.39 2.59
C ALA A 264 -3.75 0.97 3.31
N TYR A 265 -3.86 0.08 4.29
CA TYR A 265 -2.72 -0.56 4.96
C TYR A 265 -3.10 -1.95 5.47
N GLU A 266 -2.09 -2.84 5.61
CA GLU A 266 -2.34 -4.25 5.87
C GLU A 266 -2.99 -4.53 7.23
N GLY A 267 -2.66 -3.73 8.25
CA GLY A 267 -3.19 -3.92 9.60
C GLY A 267 -4.65 -3.49 9.81
N SER A 268 -5.31 -2.89 8.79
CA SER A 268 -6.70 -2.45 8.90
C SER A 268 -7.68 -3.54 8.46
N PRO A 269 -8.63 -3.95 9.34
CA PRO A 269 -9.68 -4.91 8.96
C PRO A 269 -10.63 -4.36 7.87
N PHE A 270 -10.89 -3.06 7.87
CA PHE A 270 -11.71 -2.41 6.84
C PHE A 270 -11.01 -2.40 5.47
N CYS A 271 -9.70 -2.15 5.44
CA CYS A 271 -8.92 -2.23 4.21
C CYS A 271 -8.85 -3.66 3.68
N LYS A 272 -8.73 -4.65 4.59
CA LYS A 272 -8.67 -6.06 4.22
C LYS A 272 -9.88 -6.51 3.42
N ILE A 273 -11.10 -6.20 3.86
CA ILE A 273 -12.31 -6.65 3.15
C ILE A 273 -12.48 -6.00 1.77
N VAL A 274 -11.94 -4.79 1.56
CA VAL A 274 -11.92 -4.14 0.23
C VAL A 274 -10.89 -4.83 -0.67
N ARG A 275 -9.68 -5.12 -0.16
CA ARG A 275 -8.69 -5.86 -0.95
C ARG A 275 -9.17 -7.25 -1.34
N GLU A 276 -9.91 -7.95 -0.46
CA GLU A 276 -10.55 -9.23 -0.81
C GLU A 276 -11.43 -9.10 -2.06
N ALA A 277 -12.26 -8.04 -2.12
CA ALA A 277 -13.11 -7.80 -3.29
C ALA A 277 -12.29 -7.45 -4.55
N LEU A 278 -11.27 -6.58 -4.43
CA LEU A 278 -10.37 -6.26 -5.54
C LEU A 278 -9.68 -7.51 -6.09
N VAL A 279 -9.25 -8.42 -5.21
CA VAL A 279 -8.60 -9.67 -5.59
C VAL A 279 -9.59 -10.66 -6.21
N GLU A 280 -10.78 -10.86 -5.62
CA GLU A 280 -11.82 -11.74 -6.17
C GLU A 280 -12.24 -11.32 -7.58
N LEU A 281 -12.28 -10.03 -7.87
CA LEU A 281 -12.63 -9.45 -9.17
C LEU A 281 -11.42 -9.30 -10.11
N GLU A 282 -10.24 -9.75 -9.70
CA GLU A 282 -8.98 -9.63 -10.47
C GLU A 282 -8.69 -8.17 -10.92
N LEU A 283 -9.09 -7.15 -10.10
CA LEU A 283 -8.93 -5.74 -10.42
C LEU A 283 -7.54 -5.22 -10.04
N PRO A 284 -6.71 -4.81 -11.01
CA PRO A 284 -5.44 -4.16 -10.73
C PRO A 284 -5.64 -2.90 -9.90
N HIS A 285 -4.80 -2.70 -8.89
CA HIS A 285 -4.94 -1.53 -8.05
C HIS A 285 -3.59 -0.98 -7.57
N LEU A 286 -3.46 0.34 -7.59
CA LEU A 286 -2.34 1.06 -7.04
C LEU A 286 -2.60 1.34 -5.56
N LEU A 287 -1.88 0.63 -4.70
CA LEU A 287 -1.91 0.88 -3.27
C LEU A 287 -1.04 2.08 -2.91
N HIS A 288 -1.62 3.09 -2.30
CA HIS A 288 -0.94 4.11 -1.52
C HIS A 288 -0.96 3.70 -0.06
N SER A 289 0.12 3.07 0.41
CA SER A 289 0.18 2.63 1.80
C SER A 289 0.07 3.83 2.74
N CYS A 290 -0.80 3.74 3.75
CA CYS A 290 -1.07 4.84 4.66
C CYS A 290 -1.18 4.37 6.12
N SER A 291 -0.25 3.50 6.55
CA SER A 291 -0.12 3.04 7.95
C SER A 291 0.12 4.21 8.89
N ARG A 292 0.01 3.98 10.20
CA ARG A 292 0.25 5.02 11.20
C ARG A 292 1.68 5.56 11.10
N GLY A 293 1.81 6.89 11.07
CA GLY A 293 3.08 7.59 10.83
C GLY A 293 3.38 7.85 9.36
N SER A 294 2.50 7.45 8.43
CA SER A 294 2.62 7.78 7.01
C SER A 294 2.29 9.25 6.73
N PRO A 295 3.10 9.97 5.93
CA PRO A 295 2.79 11.32 5.49
C PRO A 295 1.56 11.40 4.58
N LYS A 296 1.19 10.31 3.89
CA LYS A 296 0.01 10.25 3.01
C LYS A 296 -1.31 10.46 3.74
N ARG A 297 -1.34 10.24 5.09
CA ARG A 297 -2.49 10.60 5.91
C ARG A 297 -2.79 12.09 5.87
N GLN A 298 -1.74 12.90 5.86
CA GLN A 298 -1.84 14.35 5.74
C GLN A 298 -2.37 14.78 4.37
N GLU A 299 -2.00 14.06 3.31
CA GLU A 299 -2.48 14.34 1.94
C GLU A 299 -3.99 14.13 1.84
N ILE A 300 -4.51 12.98 2.32
CA ILE A 300 -5.94 12.69 2.37
C ILE A 300 -6.68 13.70 3.27
N PHE A 301 -6.11 14.02 4.43
CA PHE A 301 -6.71 15.00 5.33
C PHE A 301 -6.82 16.38 4.67
N LYS A 302 -5.82 16.83 3.95
CA LYS A 302 -5.86 18.11 3.20
C LYS A 302 -6.91 18.10 2.09
N LYS A 303 -7.08 16.95 1.41
CA LYS A 303 -8.04 16.82 0.30
C LYS A 303 -9.48 16.81 0.78
N HIS A 304 -9.77 16.14 1.89
CA HIS A 304 -11.15 15.84 2.33
C HIS A 304 -11.55 16.43 3.69
N GLY A 305 -10.62 17.07 4.41
CA GLY A 305 -10.85 17.54 5.78
C GLY A 305 -10.90 16.43 6.83
N VAL A 306 -10.84 15.17 6.40
CA VAL A 306 -10.82 13.97 7.26
C VAL A 306 -9.83 12.95 6.72
N PHE A 307 -9.29 12.12 7.61
CA PHE A 307 -8.56 10.92 7.21
C PHE A 307 -9.34 9.68 7.66
N GLN A 308 -9.60 8.81 6.71
CA GLN A 308 -10.16 7.47 6.92
C GLN A 308 -9.59 6.52 5.88
N ALA A 309 -9.42 5.24 6.23
CA ALA A 309 -9.00 4.20 5.31
C ALA A 309 -9.89 2.95 5.50
N PRO A 310 -10.28 2.29 4.40
CA PRO A 310 -9.87 2.52 3.02
C PRO A 310 -10.51 3.76 2.38
N TYR A 311 -9.81 4.33 1.40
CA TYR A 311 -10.31 5.33 0.47
C TYR A 311 -9.91 4.92 -0.94
N ILE A 312 -10.80 5.06 -1.92
CA ILE A 312 -10.50 4.76 -3.32
C ILE A 312 -10.72 5.96 -4.22
N GLU A 313 -9.95 5.99 -5.30
CA GLU A 313 -10.18 6.80 -6.50
C GLU A 313 -10.23 5.86 -7.70
N ASP A 314 -11.33 5.87 -8.42
CA ASP A 314 -11.50 5.07 -9.62
C ASP A 314 -11.37 5.94 -10.87
N PRO A 315 -10.21 5.95 -11.55
CA PRO A 315 -9.98 6.79 -12.71
C PRO A 315 -10.83 6.40 -13.93
N ASN A 316 -11.42 5.19 -13.90
CA ASN A 316 -12.23 4.68 -15.01
C ASN A 316 -13.65 5.26 -15.00
N THR A 317 -14.14 5.68 -13.84
CA THR A 317 -15.49 6.22 -13.65
C THR A 317 -15.50 7.64 -13.08
N GLY A 318 -14.37 8.09 -12.50
CA GLY A 318 -14.24 9.34 -11.76
C GLY A 318 -14.82 9.32 -10.34
N VAL A 319 -15.13 8.13 -9.80
CA VAL A 319 -15.65 7.98 -8.44
C VAL A 319 -14.51 8.06 -7.42
N GLU A 320 -14.71 8.87 -6.39
CA GLU A 320 -13.87 8.96 -5.20
C GLU A 320 -14.74 8.69 -3.97
N MET A 321 -14.32 7.75 -3.09
CA MET A 321 -15.16 7.42 -1.93
C MET A 321 -14.42 6.75 -0.78
N PHE A 322 -14.98 6.93 0.40
CA PHE A 322 -14.68 6.19 1.62
C PHE A 322 -15.69 5.06 1.83
N GLU A 323 -15.67 4.42 2.99
CA GLU A 323 -16.59 3.38 3.49
C GLU A 323 -16.40 2.02 2.82
N SER A 324 -15.80 1.09 3.55
CA SER A 324 -15.38 -0.22 3.05
C SER A 324 -16.53 -1.06 2.47
N ALA A 325 -17.70 -1.00 3.08
CA ALA A 325 -18.86 -1.76 2.63
C ALA A 325 -19.41 -1.23 1.31
N GLU A 326 -19.51 0.09 1.22
CA GLU A 326 -20.00 0.80 0.03
C GLU A 326 -19.00 0.72 -1.11
N ILE A 327 -17.69 0.73 -0.82
CA ILE A 327 -16.64 0.46 -1.80
C ILE A 327 -16.83 -0.93 -2.41
N ILE A 328 -17.07 -1.97 -1.59
CA ILE A 328 -17.27 -3.33 -2.09
C ILE A 328 -18.52 -3.41 -2.97
N ASP A 329 -19.62 -2.80 -2.54
CA ASP A 329 -20.87 -2.77 -3.33
C ASP A 329 -20.65 -2.04 -4.66
N TYR A 330 -19.96 -0.90 -4.65
CA TYR A 330 -19.59 -0.15 -5.84
C TYR A 330 -18.74 -0.98 -6.82
N LEU A 331 -17.67 -1.61 -6.33
CA LEU A 331 -16.78 -2.44 -7.16
C LEU A 331 -17.56 -3.58 -7.82
N ARG A 332 -18.42 -4.25 -7.06
CA ARG A 332 -19.24 -5.35 -7.58
C ARG A 332 -20.26 -4.86 -8.60
N ALA A 333 -20.96 -3.75 -8.32
CA ALA A 333 -21.96 -3.21 -9.23
C ALA A 333 -21.38 -2.64 -10.54
N THR A 334 -20.09 -2.20 -10.51
CA THR A 334 -19.42 -1.62 -11.66
C THR A 334 -18.71 -2.66 -12.53
N TYR A 335 -18.07 -3.67 -11.91
CA TYR A 335 -17.13 -4.55 -12.59
C TYR A 335 -17.58 -6.00 -12.75
N VAL A 336 -18.51 -6.54 -11.96
CA VAL A 336 -19.01 -7.91 -12.14
C VAL A 336 -19.76 -8.05 -13.46
N THR A 337 -19.54 -9.17 -14.16
CA THR A 337 -20.18 -9.48 -15.46
C THR A 337 -21.39 -10.39 -15.31
#